data_439a4c0411731ce1c8d4a822ddf5af67
#
_entry.id   439a4c0411731ce1c8d4a822ddf5af67
#
_cell.length_a   1.000
_cell.length_b   1.000
_cell.length_c   1.000
_cell.angle_alpha   90.00
_cell.angle_beta   90.00
_cell.angle_gamma   90.00
#
_symmetry.space_group_name_H-M   'P 1'
#
loop_
_entity.id
_entity.type
_entity.pdbx_description
1 polymer ?
#
loop_
_entity_poly.entity_id
_entity_poly.type
_entity_poly.pdbx_seq_one_letter_code
_entity_poly.pdbx_strand_id
1 'polypeptide(L)'
;MVLGLLAGLLVIGSHAQTIAQGSLNIGGNSANFGVHRLNGGFMPDPMTVSVVSGGSLNVRNMSLTAGCTGFATGNPDVIINYTSPASFLRFFVRAQGDTALVINDGGGTWHCNDDAVGTNPMVSINNPPAGQYDVWISSYTAGQNLRGVLSVTELRSQQP
;
A
#
# COMPACT_ATOMS: atom_id res chain seq x y z
N MET A 1 -21.96 -43.83 -56.93
CA MET A 1 -21.08 -42.69 -56.73
C MET A 1 -21.63 -41.89 -55.59
N VAL A 2 -21.10 -42.12 -54.36
CA VAL A 2 -21.60 -41.51 -53.12
C VAL A 2 -20.54 -40.48 -52.67
N LEU A 3 -20.92 -39.21 -52.68
CA LEU A 3 -20.09 -38.10 -52.19
C LEU A 3 -20.26 -38.01 -50.66
N GLY A 4 -19.20 -38.31 -49.91
CA GLY A 4 -19.17 -38.08 -48.48
C GLY A 4 -18.73 -36.63 -48.18
N LEU A 5 -19.60 -35.85 -47.50
CA LEU A 5 -19.23 -34.53 -46.94
C LEU A 5 -18.50 -34.77 -45.62
N LEU A 6 -17.21 -34.39 -45.54
CA LEU A 6 -16.51 -34.26 -44.29
C LEU A 6 -16.80 -32.84 -43.70
N ALA A 7 -17.56 -32.82 -42.61
CA ALA A 7 -17.72 -31.60 -41.80
C ALA A 7 -16.51 -31.44 -40.85
N GLY A 8 -15.65 -30.50 -41.15
CA GLY A 8 -14.54 -30.12 -40.24
C GLY A 8 -15.05 -29.32 -39.06
N LEU A 9 -14.87 -29.84 -37.86
CA LEU A 9 -15.18 -29.17 -36.59
C LEU A 9 -14.04 -28.15 -36.32
N LEU A 10 -14.35 -26.86 -36.43
CA LEU A 10 -13.43 -25.80 -36.01
C LEU A 10 -13.49 -25.66 -34.49
N VAL A 11 -12.47 -26.12 -33.77
CA VAL A 11 -12.31 -25.88 -32.33
C VAL A 11 -11.73 -24.49 -32.16
N ILE A 12 -12.58 -23.51 -31.79
CA ILE A 12 -12.14 -22.18 -31.40
C ILE A 12 -11.62 -22.28 -29.94
N GLY A 13 -10.31 -22.41 -29.79
CA GLY A 13 -9.65 -22.36 -28.51
C GLY A 13 -9.75 -20.95 -27.93
N SER A 14 -10.57 -20.76 -26.88
CA SER A 14 -10.60 -19.52 -26.11
C SER A 14 -9.28 -19.42 -25.32
N HIS A 15 -8.35 -18.60 -25.78
CA HIS A 15 -7.18 -18.24 -25.00
C HIS A 15 -7.63 -17.24 -23.93
N ALA A 16 -7.75 -17.71 -22.69
CA ALA A 16 -7.89 -16.81 -21.53
C ALA A 16 -6.59 -16.01 -21.42
N GLN A 17 -6.66 -14.72 -21.72
CA GLN A 17 -5.55 -13.79 -21.46
C GLN A 17 -5.48 -13.60 -19.96
N THR A 18 -4.45 -14.16 -19.32
CA THR A 18 -4.07 -13.80 -17.96
C THR A 18 -3.52 -12.38 -18.00
N ILE A 19 -4.32 -11.42 -17.54
CA ILE A 19 -3.83 -10.07 -17.31
C ILE A 19 -2.84 -10.18 -16.16
N ALA A 20 -1.57 -9.89 -16.41
CA ALA A 20 -0.56 -9.84 -15.37
C ALA A 20 -0.99 -8.76 -14.35
N GLN A 21 -1.23 -9.16 -13.10
CA GLN A 21 -1.51 -8.21 -12.03
C GLN A 21 -0.24 -7.39 -11.80
N GLY A 22 -0.36 -6.06 -11.83
CA GLY A 22 0.74 -5.18 -11.49
C GLY A 22 1.24 -5.42 -10.06
N SER A 23 2.46 -5.01 -9.77
CA SER A 23 3.10 -5.13 -8.45
C SER A 23 3.29 -3.75 -7.80
N LEU A 24 3.42 -3.74 -6.47
CA LEU A 24 3.88 -2.57 -5.74
C LEU A 24 5.39 -2.38 -5.97
N ASN A 25 5.79 -1.15 -6.29
CA ASN A 25 7.19 -0.79 -6.54
C ASN A 25 7.88 -0.46 -5.22
N ILE A 26 8.75 -1.34 -4.74
CA ILE A 26 9.53 -1.15 -3.50
C ILE A 26 10.96 -0.73 -3.82
N GLY A 27 11.58 0.03 -2.90
CA GLY A 27 12.98 0.44 -2.99
C GLY A 27 13.29 1.48 -4.08
N GLY A 28 12.25 2.05 -4.71
CA GLY A 28 12.40 3.10 -5.72
C GLY A 28 12.60 4.49 -5.09
N ASN A 29 12.72 5.51 -5.94
CA ASN A 29 12.90 6.91 -5.52
C ASN A 29 11.69 7.79 -5.89
N SER A 30 10.60 7.21 -6.36
CA SER A 30 9.41 7.93 -6.81
C SER A 30 8.23 7.60 -5.92
N ALA A 31 7.61 8.63 -5.36
CA ALA A 31 6.39 8.54 -4.56
C ALA A 31 5.39 9.60 -5.02
N ASN A 32 4.08 9.31 -4.89
CA ASN A 32 3.02 10.19 -5.36
C ASN A 32 2.94 11.51 -4.59
N PHE A 33 3.24 11.47 -3.27
CA PHE A 33 3.12 12.62 -2.36
C PHE A 33 4.45 12.97 -1.67
N GLY A 34 5.56 12.45 -2.19
CA GLY A 34 6.89 12.89 -1.82
C GLY A 34 7.74 11.88 -1.06
N VAL A 35 9.03 12.21 -1.03
CA VAL A 35 10.08 11.46 -0.34
C VAL A 35 10.59 12.30 0.83
N HIS A 36 10.50 11.76 2.03
CA HIS A 36 10.87 12.46 3.27
C HIS A 36 12.04 11.74 3.96
N ARG A 37 12.89 12.55 4.62
CA ARG A 37 14.01 12.04 5.43
C ARG A 37 13.73 12.36 6.88
N LEU A 38 13.72 11.34 7.73
CA LEU A 38 13.52 11.48 9.17
C LEU A 38 14.69 10.84 9.92
N ASN A 39 15.07 11.45 11.03
CA ASN A 39 15.99 10.88 12.01
C ASN A 39 15.21 10.62 13.30
N GLY A 40 15.66 9.69 14.12
CA GLY A 40 15.11 9.53 15.48
C GLY A 40 15.08 10.87 16.21
N GLY A 41 13.96 11.19 16.86
CA GLY A 41 13.71 12.47 17.49
C GLY A 41 13.34 13.59 16.53
N PHE A 42 12.82 13.29 15.36
CA PHE A 42 12.43 14.31 14.36
C PHE A 42 11.37 15.27 14.89
N MET A 43 11.42 16.50 14.37
CA MET A 43 10.44 17.55 14.66
C MET A 43 9.99 18.23 13.35
N PRO A 44 8.69 18.55 13.17
CA PRO A 44 7.61 18.29 14.12
C PRO A 44 7.26 16.81 14.24
N ASP A 45 6.80 16.37 15.41
CA ASP A 45 6.23 15.05 15.63
C ASP A 45 4.77 15.18 16.11
N PRO A 46 3.77 14.69 15.34
CA PRO A 46 3.91 13.89 14.12
C PRO A 46 4.35 14.70 12.88
N MET A 47 5.15 14.08 12.02
CA MET A 47 5.30 14.52 10.64
C MET A 47 4.04 14.16 9.86
N THR A 48 3.52 15.08 9.04
CA THR A 48 2.26 14.89 8.33
C THR A 48 2.40 15.14 6.83
N VAL A 49 1.68 14.34 6.03
CA VAL A 49 1.60 14.48 4.57
C VAL A 49 0.13 14.40 4.14
N SER A 50 -0.34 15.39 3.36
CA SER A 50 -1.63 15.31 2.70
C SER A 50 -1.57 14.29 1.57
N VAL A 51 -2.51 13.35 1.55
CA VAL A 51 -2.53 12.22 0.61
C VAL A 51 -3.92 12.04 0.00
N VAL A 52 -3.96 11.29 -1.10
CA VAL A 52 -5.20 10.76 -1.69
C VAL A 52 -5.01 9.27 -1.85
N SER A 53 -5.88 8.48 -1.23
CA SER A 53 -5.83 7.02 -1.29
C SER A 53 -6.29 6.49 -2.64
N GLY A 54 -6.09 5.20 -2.88
CA GLY A 54 -6.66 4.48 -3.99
C GLY A 54 -5.65 4.09 -5.07
N GLY A 55 -6.17 3.47 -6.09
CA GLY A 55 -5.40 2.93 -7.21
C GLY A 55 -6.13 1.77 -7.87
N SER A 56 -5.45 1.11 -8.81
CA SER A 56 -6.01 0.00 -9.58
C SER A 56 -5.52 -1.38 -9.14
N LEU A 57 -4.50 -1.44 -8.28
CA LEU A 57 -3.89 -2.71 -7.84
C LEU A 57 -4.61 -3.26 -6.62
N ASN A 58 -5.21 -4.43 -6.74
CA ASN A 58 -5.85 -5.11 -5.62
C ASN A 58 -4.79 -5.77 -4.72
N VAL A 59 -4.49 -5.13 -3.59
CA VAL A 59 -3.45 -5.55 -2.65
C VAL A 59 -3.75 -6.91 -2.02
N ARG A 60 -5.03 -7.24 -1.80
CA ARG A 60 -5.45 -8.53 -1.23
C ARG A 60 -4.97 -9.72 -2.06
N ASN A 61 -4.84 -9.54 -3.37
CA ASN A 61 -4.42 -10.61 -4.29
C ASN A 61 -2.89 -10.76 -4.37
N MET A 62 -2.10 -9.95 -3.67
CA MET A 62 -0.64 -9.94 -3.77
C MET A 62 0.05 -10.86 -2.75
N SER A 63 -0.69 -11.46 -1.82
CA SER A 63 -0.16 -12.40 -0.81
C SER A 63 1.02 -11.83 0.01
N LEU A 64 0.94 -10.57 0.42
CA LEU A 64 2.01 -9.88 1.15
C LEU A 64 2.09 -10.38 2.61
N THR A 65 1.14 -9.96 3.43
CA THR A 65 0.95 -10.43 4.81
C THR A 65 -0.53 -10.28 5.21
N ALA A 66 -0.91 -10.82 6.36
CA ALA A 66 -2.27 -10.68 6.87
C ALA A 66 -2.66 -9.21 7.07
N GLY A 67 -3.91 -8.86 6.77
CA GLY A 67 -4.42 -7.48 6.89
C GLY A 67 -4.11 -6.58 5.70
N CYS A 68 -3.29 -7.00 4.73
CA CYS A 68 -3.07 -6.24 3.51
C CYS A 68 -4.30 -6.29 2.61
N THR A 69 -4.92 -5.14 2.37
CA THR A 69 -6.18 -5.05 1.63
C THR A 69 -6.31 -3.72 0.88
N GLY A 70 -7.41 -3.59 0.13
CA GLY A 70 -7.74 -2.39 -0.62
C GLY A 70 -7.10 -2.30 -1.99
N PHE A 71 -7.20 -1.13 -2.58
CA PHE A 71 -6.74 -0.81 -3.92
C PHE A 71 -5.70 0.30 -3.84
N ALA A 72 -4.50 0.06 -4.35
CA ALA A 72 -3.35 0.97 -4.29
C ALA A 72 -2.79 1.29 -5.67
N THR A 73 -1.97 2.34 -5.75
CA THR A 73 -1.12 2.64 -6.91
C THR A 73 0.10 1.73 -6.95
N GLY A 74 0.78 1.64 -8.10
CA GLY A 74 2.03 0.89 -8.22
C GLY A 74 3.17 1.55 -7.43
N ASN A 75 3.34 2.87 -7.57
CA ASN A 75 4.31 3.61 -6.76
C ASN A 75 3.79 3.83 -5.35
N PRO A 76 4.65 3.87 -4.32
CA PRO A 76 4.24 4.27 -2.99
C PRO A 76 3.67 5.69 -3.00
N ASP A 77 2.73 5.94 -2.10
CA ASP A 77 2.19 7.29 -1.90
C ASP A 77 3.22 8.17 -1.21
N VAL A 78 3.91 7.64 -0.22
CA VAL A 78 4.96 8.34 0.51
C VAL A 78 6.15 7.41 0.71
N ILE A 79 7.36 7.95 0.55
CA ILE A 79 8.60 7.28 0.93
C ILE A 79 9.19 8.00 2.16
N ILE A 80 9.50 7.22 3.19
CA ILE A 80 10.21 7.71 4.38
C ILE A 80 11.58 7.04 4.45
N ASN A 81 12.65 7.83 4.32
CA ASN A 81 14.00 7.38 4.64
C ASN A 81 14.28 7.67 6.11
N TYR A 82 14.24 6.64 6.95
CA TYR A 82 14.37 6.76 8.40
C TYR A 82 15.75 6.32 8.85
N THR A 83 16.50 7.24 9.46
CA THR A 83 17.87 7.01 9.94
C THR A 83 17.96 7.22 11.45
N SER A 84 18.93 6.55 12.10
CA SER A 84 19.10 6.59 13.56
C SER A 84 17.78 6.40 14.32
N PRO A 85 17.08 5.26 14.11
CA PRO A 85 15.71 5.09 14.54
C PRO A 85 15.56 5.10 16.07
N ALA A 86 14.44 5.67 16.52
CA ALA A 86 13.97 5.53 17.90
C ALA A 86 13.44 4.11 18.18
N SER A 87 13.07 3.82 19.42
CA SER A 87 12.54 2.51 19.80
C SER A 87 11.11 2.22 19.32
N PHE A 88 10.46 3.20 18.69
CA PHE A 88 9.07 3.11 18.25
C PHE A 88 8.82 4.04 17.07
N LEU A 89 8.04 3.56 16.10
CA LEU A 89 7.55 4.35 14.97
C LEU A 89 6.10 3.94 14.68
N ARG A 90 5.24 4.90 14.42
CA ARG A 90 3.84 4.68 14.07
C ARG A 90 3.45 5.47 12.85
N PHE A 91 2.69 4.82 12.01
CA PHE A 91 2.01 5.40 10.85
C PHE A 91 0.52 5.30 11.08
N PHE A 92 -0.21 6.37 10.83
CA PHE A 92 -1.66 6.32 10.82
C PHE A 92 -2.26 7.30 9.80
N VAL A 93 -3.45 7.01 9.35
CA VAL A 93 -4.17 7.87 8.40
C VAL A 93 -5.47 8.32 9.02
N ARG A 94 -5.81 9.60 8.81
CA ARG A 94 -7.16 10.14 8.97
C ARG A 94 -7.68 10.50 7.60
N ALA A 95 -8.74 9.82 7.15
CA ALA A 95 -9.32 9.99 5.82
C ALA A 95 -10.83 10.25 5.90
N GLN A 96 -11.41 10.69 4.78
CA GLN A 96 -12.84 10.94 4.64
C GLN A 96 -13.66 9.65 4.37
N GLY A 97 -13.07 8.47 4.53
CA GLY A 97 -13.69 7.18 4.32
C GLY A 97 -12.73 6.04 4.60
N ASP A 98 -13.11 4.84 4.19
CA ASP A 98 -12.44 3.59 4.52
C ASP A 98 -11.16 3.41 3.71
N THR A 99 -10.04 3.42 4.45
CA THR A 99 -8.68 3.30 3.89
C THR A 99 -7.88 2.22 4.61
N ALA A 100 -6.85 1.70 3.96
CA ALA A 100 -5.89 0.81 4.59
C ALA A 100 -4.45 1.32 4.39
N LEU A 101 -3.59 1.00 5.35
CA LEU A 101 -2.15 1.20 5.27
C LEU A 101 -1.48 -0.09 4.81
N VAL A 102 -0.59 0.04 3.84
CA VAL A 102 0.31 -1.01 3.37
C VAL A 102 1.72 -0.43 3.40
N ILE A 103 2.61 -1.04 4.16
CA ILE A 103 3.97 -0.52 4.39
C ILE A 103 4.97 -1.65 4.16
N ASN A 104 6.00 -1.39 3.35
CA ASN A 104 7.22 -2.18 3.32
C ASN A 104 8.29 -1.40 4.08
N ASP A 105 8.81 -1.97 5.18
CA ASP A 105 9.74 -1.28 6.07
C ASP A 105 11.20 -1.35 5.61
N GLY A 106 12.09 -0.64 6.31
CA GLY A 106 13.52 -0.58 6.00
C GLY A 106 14.26 -1.92 6.06
N GLY A 107 13.65 -2.96 6.64
CA GLY A 107 14.14 -4.35 6.65
C GLY A 107 13.47 -5.24 5.60
N GLY A 108 12.53 -4.71 4.82
CA GLY A 108 11.77 -5.45 3.80
C GLY A 108 10.56 -6.19 4.35
N THR A 109 10.14 -5.92 5.59
CA THR A 109 8.96 -6.53 6.21
C THR A 109 7.69 -5.78 5.81
N TRP A 110 6.63 -6.51 5.50
CA TRP A 110 5.32 -5.94 5.22
C TRP A 110 4.50 -5.78 6.50
N HIS A 111 3.89 -4.60 6.66
CA HIS A 111 2.97 -4.25 7.73
C HIS A 111 1.70 -3.68 7.12
N CYS A 112 0.54 -4.19 7.53
CA CYS A 112 -0.74 -3.72 7.03
C CYS A 112 -1.76 -3.58 8.15
N ASN A 113 -2.68 -2.63 7.98
CA ASN A 113 -3.86 -2.47 8.81
C ASN A 113 -4.92 -1.67 8.03
N ASP A 114 -6.20 -2.01 8.21
CA ASP A 114 -7.32 -1.27 7.63
C ASP A 114 -8.16 -0.56 8.69
N ASP A 115 -8.35 -1.16 9.87
CA ASP A 115 -9.24 -0.66 10.91
C ASP A 115 -8.55 -0.63 12.27
N ALA A 116 -8.10 0.53 12.72
CA ALA A 116 -7.57 0.72 14.07
C ALA A 116 -8.50 1.61 14.92
N VAL A 117 -9.00 2.71 14.33
CA VAL A 117 -9.99 3.59 14.95
C VAL A 117 -11.06 3.92 13.91
N GLY A 118 -12.22 3.27 14.03
CA GLY A 118 -13.21 3.29 12.95
C GLY A 118 -12.58 2.71 11.67
N THR A 119 -12.74 3.41 10.56
CA THR A 119 -12.16 3.05 9.25
C THR A 119 -10.79 3.69 8.98
N ASN A 120 -10.12 4.19 10.03
CA ASN A 120 -8.79 4.79 9.92
C ASN A 120 -7.72 3.79 10.36
N PRO A 121 -6.76 3.48 9.48
CA PRO A 121 -5.72 2.50 9.75
C PRO A 121 -4.58 3.06 10.61
N MET A 122 -3.91 2.16 11.35
CA MET A 122 -2.72 2.46 12.13
C MET A 122 -1.77 1.27 12.16
N VAL A 123 -0.51 1.49 11.85
CA VAL A 123 0.58 0.52 11.96
C VAL A 123 1.57 1.03 13.00
N SER A 124 1.93 0.19 13.97
CA SER A 124 2.92 0.49 15.01
C SER A 124 4.06 -0.52 14.95
N ILE A 125 5.29 -0.02 14.88
CA ILE A 125 6.51 -0.81 14.76
C ILE A 125 7.37 -0.54 15.99
N ASN A 126 7.65 -1.57 16.80
CA ASN A 126 8.60 -1.50 17.87
C ASN A 126 10.00 -1.82 17.33
N ASN A 127 11.01 -1.06 17.78
CA ASN A 127 12.37 -1.16 17.29
C ASN A 127 12.44 -1.15 15.76
N PRO A 128 11.91 -0.09 15.12
CA PRO A 128 11.84 0.00 13.66
C PRO A 128 13.25 -0.07 13.06
N PRO A 129 13.47 -0.83 11.97
CA PRO A 129 14.75 -0.84 11.29
C PRO A 129 15.05 0.53 10.65
N ALA A 130 16.34 0.89 10.56
CA ALA A 130 16.74 1.99 9.68
C ALA A 130 16.56 1.57 8.21
N GLY A 131 16.23 2.53 7.34
CA GLY A 131 16.09 2.28 5.92
C GLY A 131 14.93 3.02 5.29
N GLN A 132 14.57 2.59 4.10
CA GLN A 132 13.45 3.13 3.34
C GLN A 132 12.16 2.42 3.71
N TYR A 133 11.14 3.21 3.99
CA TYR A 133 9.75 2.77 4.19
C TYR A 133 8.94 3.21 2.99
N ASP A 134 8.41 2.26 2.25
CA ASP A 134 7.49 2.50 1.15
C ASP A 134 6.06 2.37 1.68
N VAL A 135 5.28 3.46 1.60
CA VAL A 135 3.96 3.59 2.25
C VAL A 135 2.89 3.81 1.19
N TRP A 136 1.90 2.94 1.15
CA TRP A 136 0.69 3.09 0.33
C TRP A 136 -0.53 3.31 1.23
N ILE A 137 -1.38 4.23 0.83
CA ILE A 137 -2.70 4.44 1.41
C ILE A 137 -3.73 3.90 0.40
N SER A 138 -4.15 2.67 0.59
CA SER A 138 -5.15 2.05 -0.28
C SER A 138 -6.56 2.49 0.11
N SER A 139 -7.48 2.54 -0.85
CA SER A 139 -8.92 2.63 -0.60
C SER A 139 -9.48 1.23 -0.44
N TYR A 140 -10.30 1.00 0.60
CA TYR A 140 -10.92 -0.32 0.82
C TYR A 140 -11.78 -0.76 -0.37
N THR A 141 -12.49 0.20 -0.97
CA THR A 141 -13.37 -0.03 -2.12
C THR A 141 -12.70 0.39 -3.44
N ALA A 142 -12.83 -0.45 -4.47
CA ALA A 142 -12.30 -0.16 -5.81
C ALA A 142 -12.83 1.16 -6.38
N GLY A 143 -11.96 1.92 -7.03
CA GLY A 143 -12.31 3.16 -7.72
C GLY A 143 -12.55 4.37 -6.81
N GLN A 144 -12.43 4.21 -5.49
CA GLN A 144 -12.46 5.35 -4.57
C GLN A 144 -11.09 6.02 -4.47
N ASN A 145 -11.11 7.35 -4.36
CA ASN A 145 -9.96 8.20 -4.10
C ASN A 145 -10.32 9.13 -2.94
N LEU A 146 -9.83 8.82 -1.74
CA LEU A 146 -10.22 9.49 -0.50
C LEU A 146 -9.10 10.42 -0.05
N ARG A 147 -9.45 11.69 0.19
CA ARG A 147 -8.51 12.66 0.78
C ARG A 147 -8.27 12.33 2.24
N GLY A 148 -7.02 12.41 2.65
CA GLY A 148 -6.61 12.16 4.02
C GLY A 148 -5.27 12.77 4.37
N VAL A 149 -4.83 12.51 5.58
CA VAL A 149 -3.53 12.91 6.11
C VAL A 149 -2.85 11.68 6.68
N LEU A 150 -1.70 11.34 6.13
CA LEU A 150 -0.76 10.40 6.73
C LEU A 150 0.00 11.12 7.84
N SER A 151 0.08 10.52 9.01
CA SER A 151 0.92 10.95 10.12
C SER A 151 1.96 9.89 10.45
N VAL A 152 3.20 10.32 10.65
CA VAL A 152 4.31 9.48 11.11
C VAL A 152 4.80 10.05 12.45
N THR A 153 4.91 9.20 13.47
CA THR A 153 5.21 9.65 14.84
C THR A 153 6.00 8.61 15.65
N GLU A 154 6.83 9.10 16.55
CA GLU A 154 7.51 8.30 17.58
C GLU A 154 6.74 8.29 18.92
N LEU A 155 5.64 9.04 19.00
CA LEU A 155 4.84 9.20 20.21
C LEU A 155 3.72 8.14 20.28
N ARG A 156 3.73 7.30 21.29
CA ARG A 156 2.72 6.24 21.51
C ARG A 156 1.30 6.78 21.76
N SER A 157 1.19 8.04 22.20
CA SER A 157 -0.08 8.71 22.48
C SER A 157 -0.82 9.21 21.22
N GLN A 158 -0.12 9.30 20.09
CA GLN A 158 -0.71 9.75 18.83
C GLN A 158 -1.44 8.61 18.13
N GLN A 159 -2.65 8.88 17.63
CA GLN A 159 -3.50 7.90 16.92
C GLN A 159 -4.48 8.62 15.99
N PRO A 160 -5.17 7.89 15.05
CA PRO A 160 -6.18 8.46 14.17
C PRO A 160 -7.32 9.13 14.90
#